data_5fc844883f9d4311ff178a0ba1000136
#
_entry.id   5fc844883f9d4311ff178a0ba1000136
#
_cell.length_a   1.000
_cell.length_b   1.000
_cell.length_c   1.000
_cell.angle_alpha   90.00
_cell.angle_beta   90.00
_cell.angle_gamma   90.00
#
_symmetry.space_group_name_H-M   'P 1'
#
loop_
_entity.id
_entity.type
_entity.pdbx_description
1 polymer ?
#
loop_
_entity_poly.entity_id
_entity_poly.type
_entity_poly.pdbx_seq_one_letter_code
_entity_poly.pdbx_strand_id
1 'polypeptide(L)'
;MAIPRLFRIFVKTIKMKTFNDLKFNPHPNFGHEGGVQARMDFDNGYGVSVVKSPYTYGGKEGLYELAVFGKDGHITYDTPITNDVIGYLKPEEITNILEQIQLLK
;
A
#
# COMPACT_ATOMS: atom_id res chain seq x y z
N MET A 1 28.02 13.69 -10.15
CA MET A 1 28.16 13.01 -11.45
C MET A 1 26.82 12.98 -12.15
N ALA A 2 26.80 13.29 -13.44
CA ALA A 2 25.55 13.28 -14.19
C ALA A 2 25.11 11.84 -14.50
N ILE A 3 23.80 11.57 -14.35
CA ILE A 3 23.22 10.29 -14.73
C ILE A 3 23.25 10.16 -16.26
N PRO A 4 23.71 9.04 -16.81
CA PRO A 4 23.69 8.85 -18.26
C PRO A 4 22.30 9.04 -18.84
N ARG A 5 22.22 9.63 -20.03
CA ARG A 5 20.93 9.94 -20.65
C ARG A 5 20.06 8.69 -20.83
N LEU A 6 20.65 7.58 -21.23
CA LEU A 6 19.93 6.32 -21.42
C LEU A 6 19.29 5.83 -20.10
N PHE A 7 20.06 5.94 -19.01
CA PHE A 7 19.57 5.55 -17.68
C PHE A 7 18.42 6.46 -17.24
N ARG A 8 18.50 7.75 -17.51
CA ARG A 8 17.42 8.69 -17.17
C ARG A 8 16.12 8.35 -17.91
N ILE A 9 16.21 7.97 -19.18
CA ILE A 9 15.04 7.55 -19.95
C ILE A 9 14.43 6.29 -19.32
N PHE A 10 15.26 5.32 -18.97
CA PHE A 10 14.80 4.09 -18.32
C PHE A 10 14.09 4.37 -16.99
N VAL A 11 14.68 5.21 -16.14
CA VAL A 11 14.07 5.55 -14.85
C VAL A 11 12.71 6.23 -15.04
N LYS A 12 12.57 7.09 -16.03
CA LYS A 12 11.31 7.77 -16.33
C LYS A 12 10.21 6.81 -16.80
N THR A 13 10.58 5.66 -17.36
CA THR A 13 9.59 4.66 -17.81
C THR A 13 9.16 3.72 -16.70
N ILE A 14 9.92 3.65 -15.58
CA ILE A 14 9.53 2.85 -14.42
C ILE A 14 8.44 3.61 -13.68
N LYS A 15 7.27 2.98 -13.58
CA LYS A 15 6.12 3.60 -12.95
C LYS A 15 5.78 2.90 -11.64
N MET A 16 5.91 3.62 -10.53
CA MET A 16 5.51 3.13 -9.22
C MET A 16 3.99 3.09 -9.10
N LYS A 17 3.48 2.08 -8.42
CA LYS A 17 2.08 2.03 -8.04
C LYS A 17 1.80 3.05 -6.94
N THR A 18 0.63 3.67 -7.00
CA THR A 18 0.19 4.71 -6.06
C THR A 18 -1.19 4.38 -5.52
N PHE A 19 -1.71 5.21 -4.63
CA PHE A 19 -3.07 5.04 -4.12
C PHE A 19 -4.10 4.93 -5.25
N ASN A 20 -3.93 5.68 -6.34
CA ASN A 20 -4.87 5.66 -7.45
C ASN A 20 -4.91 4.33 -8.21
N ASP A 21 -3.89 3.49 -8.04
CA ASP A 21 -3.84 2.16 -8.64
C ASP A 21 -4.56 1.11 -7.79
N LEU A 22 -4.93 1.44 -6.56
CA LEU A 22 -5.68 0.54 -5.69
C LEU A 22 -7.12 0.43 -6.19
N LYS A 23 -7.62 -0.80 -6.25
CA LYS A 23 -9.01 -1.08 -6.61
C LYS A 23 -9.74 -1.53 -5.37
N PHE A 24 -10.59 -0.67 -4.84
CA PHE A 24 -11.36 -0.98 -3.65
C PHE A 24 -12.62 -1.75 -4.00
N ASN A 25 -12.86 -2.80 -3.24
CA ASN A 25 -14.05 -3.62 -3.33
C ASN A 25 -14.71 -3.64 -1.94
N PRO A 26 -15.99 -4.05 -1.84
CA PRO A 26 -16.61 -4.21 -0.52
C PRO A 26 -15.77 -5.13 0.35
N HIS A 27 -15.58 -4.74 1.61
CA HIS A 27 -14.84 -5.55 2.56
C HIS A 27 -15.54 -6.90 2.75
N PRO A 28 -14.82 -8.03 2.80
CA PRO A 28 -15.43 -9.35 2.94
C PRO A 28 -16.38 -9.49 4.12
N ASN A 29 -16.07 -8.85 5.24
CA ASN A 29 -16.86 -8.96 6.47
C ASN A 29 -17.73 -7.74 6.76
N PHE A 30 -17.31 -6.56 6.29
CA PHE A 30 -17.95 -5.29 6.65
C PHE A 30 -18.44 -4.49 5.44
N GLY A 31 -18.56 -5.13 4.27
CA GLY A 31 -19.00 -4.44 3.06
C GLY A 31 -20.41 -3.87 3.18
N HIS A 32 -21.32 -4.58 3.90
CA HIS A 32 -22.67 -4.12 4.12
C HIS A 32 -22.76 -2.90 5.06
N GLU A 33 -21.69 -2.59 5.76
CA GLU A 33 -21.57 -1.39 6.60
C GLU A 33 -20.71 -0.31 5.96
N GLY A 34 -20.49 -0.40 4.64
CA GLY A 34 -19.69 0.57 3.90
C GLY A 34 -18.19 0.31 3.94
N GLY A 35 -17.77 -0.83 4.50
CA GLY A 35 -16.35 -1.19 4.53
C GLY A 35 -15.80 -1.53 3.16
N VAL A 36 -14.58 -1.10 2.88
CA VAL A 36 -13.89 -1.36 1.61
C VAL A 36 -12.49 -1.91 1.86
N GLN A 37 -12.00 -2.66 0.89
CA GLN A 37 -10.65 -3.24 0.93
C GLN A 37 -10.04 -3.22 -0.46
N ALA A 38 -8.77 -2.88 -0.53
CA ALA A 38 -7.96 -3.02 -1.73
C ALA A 38 -6.74 -3.86 -1.38
N ARG A 39 -6.43 -4.83 -2.23
CA ARG A 39 -5.24 -5.66 -2.10
C ARG A 39 -4.39 -5.51 -3.34
N MET A 40 -3.08 -5.39 -3.16
CA MET A 40 -2.16 -5.25 -4.27
C MET A 40 -0.87 -6.01 -3.97
N ASP A 41 -0.40 -6.76 -4.96
CA ASP A 41 0.88 -7.44 -4.89
C ASP A 41 1.86 -6.74 -5.81
N PHE A 42 3.13 -6.67 -5.39
CA PHE A 42 4.18 -5.99 -6.14
C PHE A 42 5.15 -6.99 -6.76
N ASP A 43 5.88 -6.53 -7.77
CA ASP A 43 6.82 -7.37 -8.51
C ASP A 43 7.97 -7.89 -7.63
N ASN A 44 8.27 -7.21 -6.54
CA ASN A 44 9.31 -7.64 -5.61
C ASN A 44 8.84 -8.73 -4.61
N GLY A 45 7.60 -9.18 -4.74
CA GLY A 45 7.06 -10.23 -3.88
C GLY A 45 6.33 -9.75 -2.64
N TYR A 46 6.44 -8.47 -2.31
CA TYR A 46 5.68 -7.89 -1.22
C TYR A 46 4.28 -7.50 -1.69
N GLY A 47 3.39 -7.31 -0.74
CA GLY A 47 2.03 -6.87 -1.03
C GLY A 47 1.49 -5.97 0.06
N VAL A 48 0.29 -5.48 -0.15
CA VAL A 48 -0.37 -4.56 0.77
C VAL A 48 -1.86 -4.85 0.81
N SER A 49 -2.45 -4.63 1.98
CA SER A 49 -3.91 -4.57 2.14
C SER A 49 -4.24 -3.20 2.72
N VAL A 50 -5.12 -2.47 2.04
CA VAL A 50 -5.59 -1.16 2.49
C VAL A 50 -7.08 -1.26 2.73
N VAL A 51 -7.52 -0.94 3.94
CA VAL A 51 -8.91 -1.11 4.36
C VAL A 51 -9.46 0.15 5.00
N LYS A 52 -10.77 0.30 4.91
CA LYS A 52 -11.50 1.34 5.63
C LYS A 52 -12.87 0.77 5.99
N SER A 53 -13.18 0.76 7.28
CA SER A 53 -14.48 0.33 7.79
C SER A 53 -14.74 1.05 9.11
N PRO A 54 -15.96 0.95 9.68
CA PRO A 54 -16.20 1.53 11.00
C PRO A 54 -15.31 0.96 12.11
N TYR A 55 -14.65 -0.17 11.87
CA TYR A 55 -13.86 -0.89 12.87
C TYR A 55 -12.36 -0.79 12.66
N THR A 56 -11.90 -0.18 11.57
CA THR A 56 -10.46 -0.01 11.31
C THR A 56 -9.97 1.30 11.92
N TYR A 57 -8.66 1.36 12.16
CA TYR A 57 -8.04 2.56 12.74
C TYR A 57 -8.18 3.74 11.76
N GLY A 58 -8.97 4.73 12.18
CA GLY A 58 -9.26 5.92 11.39
C GLY A 58 -10.45 5.80 10.44
N GLY A 59 -11.08 4.62 10.34
CA GLY A 59 -12.16 4.40 9.38
C GLY A 59 -13.36 5.31 9.57
N LYS A 60 -13.74 5.57 10.80
CA LYS A 60 -14.87 6.48 11.11
C LYS A 60 -14.58 7.93 10.69
N GLU A 61 -13.33 8.27 10.53
CA GLU A 61 -12.88 9.61 10.12
C GLU A 61 -12.59 9.66 8.63
N GLY A 62 -12.91 8.60 7.87
CA GLY A 62 -12.65 8.52 6.45
C GLY A 62 -11.20 8.22 6.09
N LEU A 63 -10.41 7.77 7.06
CA LEU A 63 -9.00 7.43 6.88
C LEU A 63 -8.81 5.92 6.73
N TYR A 64 -7.66 5.51 6.23
CA TYR A 64 -7.38 4.14 5.87
C TYR A 64 -6.41 3.48 6.84
N GLU A 65 -6.48 2.15 6.89
CA GLU A 65 -5.54 1.30 7.63
C GLU A 65 -4.82 0.40 6.62
N LEU A 66 -3.51 0.21 6.82
CA LEU A 66 -2.68 -0.51 5.87
C LEU A 66 -1.89 -1.60 6.59
N ALA A 67 -1.84 -2.78 5.97
CA ALA A 67 -0.98 -3.88 6.41
C ALA A 67 -0.06 -4.29 5.26
N VAL A 68 1.17 -4.65 5.58
CA VAL A 68 2.15 -5.12 4.59
C VAL A 68 2.21 -6.64 4.61
N PHE A 69 2.18 -7.24 3.41
CA PHE A 69 2.37 -8.68 3.23
C PHE A 69 3.80 -8.95 2.78
N GLY A 70 4.44 -9.92 3.42
CA GLY A 70 5.76 -10.38 3.02
C GLY A 70 5.72 -11.32 1.82
N LYS A 71 6.90 -11.75 1.39
CA LYS A 71 7.04 -12.65 0.23
C LYS A 71 6.39 -14.02 0.43
N ASP A 72 6.14 -14.40 1.68
CA ASP A 72 5.44 -15.64 2.00
C ASP A 72 3.90 -15.50 1.93
N GLY A 73 3.40 -14.30 1.60
CA GLY A 73 1.97 -14.05 1.51
C GLY A 73 1.28 -13.75 2.83
N HIS A 74 2.01 -13.72 3.93
CA HIS A 74 1.47 -13.40 5.25
C HIS A 74 1.80 -11.96 5.64
N ILE A 75 1.00 -11.38 6.54
CA ILE A 75 1.28 -10.05 7.08
C ILE A 75 2.64 -10.09 7.75
N THR A 76 3.49 -9.12 7.43
CA THR A 76 4.82 -9.01 8.01
C THR A 76 4.93 -7.78 8.88
N TYR A 77 5.64 -7.92 9.98
CA TYR A 77 5.93 -6.84 10.94
C TYR A 77 7.43 -6.51 10.99
N ASP A 78 8.21 -7.12 10.09
CA ASP A 78 9.68 -7.07 10.13
C ASP A 78 10.28 -6.19 9.03
N THR A 79 9.49 -5.29 8.42
CA THR A 79 10.03 -4.38 7.42
C THR A 79 10.46 -3.07 8.07
N PRO A 80 11.38 -2.31 7.42
CA PRO A 80 11.72 -0.96 7.90
C PRO A 80 10.53 0.01 7.85
N ILE A 81 9.45 -0.36 7.15
CA ILE A 81 8.29 0.51 6.96
C ILE A 81 7.35 0.46 8.15
N THR A 82 7.12 -0.74 8.70
CA THR A 82 6.23 -0.89 9.83
C THR A 82 6.54 -2.18 10.59
N ASN A 83 6.33 -2.14 11.88
CA ASN A 83 6.33 -3.33 12.75
C ASN A 83 4.90 -3.68 13.19
N ASP A 84 3.89 -3.05 12.60
CA ASP A 84 2.47 -3.31 12.87
C ASP A 84 1.66 -2.75 11.71
N VAL A 85 0.34 -2.85 11.77
CA VAL A 85 -0.53 -2.13 10.83
C VAL A 85 -0.43 -0.63 11.09
N ILE A 86 -0.64 0.16 10.04
CA ILE A 86 -0.61 1.62 10.14
C ILE A 86 -2.01 2.14 9.87
N GLY A 87 -2.54 2.90 10.82
CA GLY A 87 -3.88 3.47 10.71
C GLY A 87 -3.87 4.97 10.45
N TYR A 88 -5.07 5.54 10.33
CA TYR A 88 -5.28 6.98 10.18
C TYR A 88 -4.56 7.58 8.96
N LEU A 89 -4.49 6.84 7.86
CA LEU A 89 -3.75 7.24 6.68
C LEU A 89 -4.63 7.97 5.67
N LYS A 90 -4.09 9.08 5.15
CA LYS A 90 -4.64 9.78 4.00
C LYS A 90 -4.11 9.16 2.70
N PRO A 91 -4.79 9.36 1.55
CA PRO A 91 -4.33 8.80 0.28
C PRO A 91 -2.88 9.13 -0.08
N GLU A 92 -2.44 10.37 0.14
CA GLU A 92 -1.06 10.76 -0.17
C GLU A 92 -0.04 10.07 0.74
N GLU A 93 -0.41 9.79 1.99
CA GLU A 93 0.45 9.03 2.90
C GLU A 93 0.55 7.57 2.46
N ILE A 94 -0.57 7.01 1.97
CA ILE A 94 -0.59 5.65 1.43
C ILE A 94 0.34 5.55 0.23
N THR A 95 0.29 6.52 -0.69
CA THR A 95 1.18 6.54 -1.84
C THR A 95 2.65 6.50 -1.42
N ASN A 96 3.03 7.29 -0.42
CA ASN A 96 4.41 7.29 0.09
C ASN A 96 4.80 5.91 0.64
N ILE A 97 3.90 5.25 1.34
CA ILE A 97 4.16 3.92 1.88
C ILE A 97 4.26 2.89 0.76
N LEU A 98 3.37 2.93 -0.24
CA LEU A 98 3.42 2.02 -1.38
C LEU A 98 4.75 2.14 -2.12
N GLU A 99 5.26 3.35 -2.29
CA GLU A 99 6.55 3.56 -2.93
C GLU A 99 7.69 2.91 -2.12
N GLN A 100 7.66 3.06 -0.80
CA GLN A 100 8.66 2.43 0.07
C GLN A 100 8.61 0.90 0.01
N ILE A 101 7.41 0.32 -0.02
CA ILE A 101 7.24 -1.14 -0.15
C ILE A 101 7.83 -1.63 -1.47
N GLN A 102 7.59 -0.92 -2.55
CA GLN A 102 8.08 -1.30 -3.88
C GLN A 102 9.61 -1.23 -3.98
N LEU A 103 10.27 -0.50 -3.09
CA LEU A 103 11.72 -0.40 -3.04
C LEU A 103 12.36 -1.46 -2.14
N LEU A 104 11.59 -2.27 -1.43
CA LEU A 104 12.11 -3.34 -0.60
C LEU A 104 12.74 -4.44 -1.47
N LYS A 105 13.80 -5.04 -0.94
CA LYS A 105 14.51 -6.13 -1.63
C LYS A 105 14.00 -7.51 -1.25
#